data_096d415aad29c475b8d2a565658e4d57
#
_entry.id   096d415aad29c475b8d2a565658e4d57
#
_cell.length_a   1.000
_cell.length_b   1.000
_cell.length_c   1.000
_cell.angle_alpha   90.00
_cell.angle_beta   90.00
_cell.angle_gamma   90.00
#
_symmetry.space_group_name_H-M   'P 1'
#
loop_
_entity.id
_entity.type
_entity.pdbx_description
1 polymer ?
#
loop_
_entity_poly.entity_id
_entity_poly.type
_entity_poly.pdbx_seq_one_letter_code
_entity_poly.pdbx_strand_id
1 'polypeptide(L)'
;METPSNDPTDERAVRQEWRHSLDRTADLQPAGDPTDPTAPVAATAPAAVDATEHAPTSADPLPAAGASTVAAAAQPTNTTRATTAAGHPAHVNDPTDLVLAIRGLRVSFSGNEILHGVDIDAPRGGVVALVGPSGCGKTTLLRSVNRLTELAPTASITGEVQLDGSNIYDRGTDLNLLRRRIGMVFQQPNPFPMTIFDNVAFAMREQAKSRPSRSSLLPAVEDVLQRAGLWDEVKDNLDRNALSLSGGQQQRLCIARTLAAHPEVILMDEPCSALDPRSTARIEELIVQLAGSLTIVIVTHNLAQAKRIGDYAAYLLNGDVIEQGLAQQVFEDPTEQSTRDFVSGMFG
;
A
#
# COMPACT_ATOMS: atom_id res chain seq x y z
N MET A 1 11.41 11.16 43.90
CA MET A 1 11.25 11.70 42.54
C MET A 1 12.15 10.85 41.65
N GLU A 2 11.60 9.77 41.14
CA GLU A 2 12.30 8.92 40.17
C GLU A 2 12.18 9.52 38.79
N THR A 3 13.31 9.75 38.16
CA THR A 3 13.37 10.19 36.76
C THR A 3 12.95 9.02 35.86
N PRO A 4 12.11 9.21 34.86
CA PRO A 4 11.75 8.12 33.96
C PRO A 4 12.98 7.65 33.18
N SER A 5 13.21 6.35 33.19
CA SER A 5 14.25 5.67 32.42
C SER A 5 14.02 5.89 30.93
N ASN A 6 14.97 6.52 30.27
CA ASN A 6 14.98 6.78 28.85
C ASN A 6 15.63 5.60 28.10
N ASP A 7 15.20 4.37 28.40
CA ASP A 7 15.67 3.16 27.73
C ASP A 7 14.85 2.96 26.43
N PRO A 8 15.47 3.03 25.24
CA PRO A 8 14.80 2.87 23.96
C PRO A 8 14.23 1.46 23.72
N THR A 9 14.43 0.53 24.65
CA THR A 9 13.89 -0.84 24.60
C THR A 9 12.62 -1.03 25.42
N ASP A 10 12.06 0.02 26.02
CA ASP A 10 10.81 -0.10 26.79
C ASP A 10 9.60 -0.28 25.83
N GLU A 11 9.18 -1.53 25.70
CA GLU A 11 8.03 -1.93 24.87
C GLU A 11 6.72 -1.20 25.24
N ARG A 12 6.58 -0.71 26.48
CA ARG A 12 5.40 0.03 26.92
C ARG A 12 5.39 1.45 26.35
N ALA A 13 6.55 2.11 26.30
CA ALA A 13 6.69 3.43 25.70
C ALA A 13 6.40 3.38 24.20
N VAL A 14 6.94 2.35 23.51
CA VAL A 14 6.69 2.11 22.07
C VAL A 14 5.20 1.86 21.77
N ARG A 15 4.50 1.09 22.63
CA ARG A 15 3.04 0.86 22.48
C ARG A 15 2.23 2.15 22.72
N GLN A 16 2.70 3.03 23.56
CA GLN A 16 2.02 4.28 23.87
C GLN A 16 2.24 5.32 22.76
N GLU A 17 3.43 5.43 22.21
CA GLU A 17 3.75 6.27 21.05
C GLU A 17 3.02 5.79 19.79
N TRP A 18 2.85 4.48 19.60
CA TRP A 18 2.09 3.93 18.49
C TRP A 18 0.60 4.31 18.56
N ARG A 19 0.00 4.31 19.77
CA ARG A 19 -1.38 4.82 19.95
C ARG A 19 -1.49 6.30 19.58
N HIS A 20 -0.54 7.13 20.01
CA HIS A 20 -0.51 8.56 19.66
C HIS A 20 -0.23 8.81 18.16
N SER A 21 0.44 7.91 17.47
CA SER A 21 0.62 8.00 16.01
C SER A 21 -0.66 7.70 15.25
N LEU A 22 -1.49 6.78 15.75
CA LEU A 22 -2.82 6.51 15.19
C LEU A 22 -3.79 7.67 15.41
N ASP A 23 -3.73 8.31 16.59
CA ASP A 23 -4.55 9.49 16.91
C ASP A 23 -4.21 10.69 16.00
N ARG A 24 -2.93 10.89 15.65
CA ARG A 24 -2.52 11.98 14.74
C ARG A 24 -2.96 11.80 13.28
N THR A 25 -3.25 10.58 12.86
CA THR A 25 -3.82 10.33 11.52
C THR A 25 -5.33 10.49 11.47
N ALA A 26 -6.00 10.58 12.63
CA ALA A 26 -7.44 10.85 12.73
C ALA A 26 -7.77 12.37 12.64
N ASP A 27 -6.78 13.26 12.85
CA ASP A 27 -6.95 14.72 12.84
C ASP A 27 -6.80 15.38 11.46
N LEU A 28 -6.90 14.65 10.36
CA LEU A 28 -7.02 15.24 9.03
C LEU A 28 -8.45 15.80 8.87
N GLN A 29 -8.63 17.04 9.34
CA GLN A 29 -9.83 17.84 9.03
C GLN A 29 -9.96 18.00 7.51
N PRO A 30 -11.19 17.99 6.97
CA PRO A 30 -11.43 18.33 5.58
C PRO A 30 -10.97 19.76 5.32
N ALA A 31 -10.33 19.98 4.18
CA ALA A 31 -9.90 21.28 3.70
C ALA A 31 -11.08 22.27 3.76
N GLY A 32 -10.85 23.44 4.36
CA GLY A 32 -11.88 24.46 4.57
C GLY A 32 -12.47 24.98 3.26
N ASP A 33 -13.70 25.40 3.36
CA ASP A 33 -14.53 26.05 2.35
C ASP A 33 -13.78 27.25 1.69
N PRO A 34 -13.68 27.32 0.35
CA PRO A 34 -12.99 28.41 -0.36
C PRO A 34 -13.75 29.75 -0.38
N THR A 35 -14.82 29.97 0.42
CA THR A 35 -15.67 31.17 0.40
C THR A 35 -15.55 32.10 1.59
N ASP A 36 -14.51 32.02 2.45
CA ASP A 36 -14.31 32.95 3.56
C ASP A 36 -13.46 34.16 3.13
N PRO A 37 -14.02 35.40 3.13
CA PRO A 37 -13.33 36.61 2.64
C PRO A 37 -12.41 37.31 3.65
N THR A 38 -11.99 36.69 4.75
CA THR A 38 -11.26 37.36 5.85
C THR A 38 -9.83 36.85 6.09
N ALA A 39 -9.11 36.36 5.10
CA ALA A 39 -7.70 36.03 5.24
C ALA A 39 -6.80 37.17 4.73
N PRO A 40 -5.76 37.61 5.49
CA PRO A 40 -4.90 38.71 5.07
C PRO A 40 -3.90 38.29 3.98
N VAL A 41 -3.85 39.10 2.94
CA VAL A 41 -2.90 39.03 1.83
C VAL A 41 -1.51 39.43 2.31
N ALA A 42 -0.52 38.59 2.18
CA ALA A 42 0.89 38.96 2.25
C ALA A 42 1.52 38.81 0.87
N ALA A 43 1.77 39.98 0.25
CA ALA A 43 2.55 40.13 -0.97
C ALA A 43 4.04 40.03 -0.67
N THR A 44 4.81 39.40 -1.55
CA THR A 44 5.98 40.02 -2.22
C THR A 44 6.70 39.01 -3.09
N ALA A 45 6.70 39.22 -4.40
CA ALA A 45 7.80 38.85 -5.29
C ALA A 45 8.76 40.05 -5.36
N PRO A 46 10.06 39.90 -5.67
CA PRO A 46 10.56 40.10 -7.02
C PRO A 46 11.74 39.14 -7.36
N ALA A 47 12.34 39.01 -8.49
CA ALA A 47 12.46 39.70 -9.74
C ALA A 47 13.14 38.75 -10.74
N ALA A 48 12.86 38.95 -12.00
CA ALA A 48 13.51 38.33 -13.14
C ALA A 48 14.94 38.86 -13.36
N VAL A 49 15.86 38.00 -13.84
CA VAL A 49 17.05 38.42 -14.59
C VAL A 49 17.28 37.48 -15.77
N ASP A 50 17.20 37.98 -16.84
CA ASP A 50 17.62 38.02 -18.22
C ASP A 50 18.43 36.87 -18.82
N ALA A 51 18.08 36.63 -20.07
CA ALA A 51 18.64 35.71 -21.03
C ALA A 51 19.98 36.17 -21.59
N THR A 52 20.85 35.24 -22.00
CA THR A 52 21.63 35.39 -23.24
C THR A 52 22.03 34.03 -23.82
N GLU A 53 21.75 33.92 -25.10
CA GLU A 53 22.15 32.97 -26.13
C GLU A 53 23.61 32.50 -26.08
N HIS A 54 23.85 31.23 -26.48
CA HIS A 54 24.85 30.88 -27.51
C HIS A 54 24.73 29.40 -27.89
N ALA A 55 24.26 29.13 -29.09
CA ALA A 55 24.72 27.99 -29.91
C ALA A 55 25.76 28.58 -30.90
N PRO A 56 26.73 27.81 -31.44
CA PRO A 56 26.41 26.90 -32.55
C PRO A 56 27.31 25.65 -32.77
N THR A 57 26.79 24.77 -33.63
CA THR A 57 27.40 24.01 -34.74
C THR A 57 28.66 23.15 -34.51
N SER A 58 28.59 21.87 -34.82
CA SER A 58 28.98 21.25 -36.08
C SER A 58 29.25 19.75 -35.94
N ALA A 59 28.85 19.04 -36.95
CA ALA A 59 28.97 17.66 -37.30
C ALA A 59 30.43 17.16 -37.48
N ASP A 60 30.65 15.87 -37.32
CA ASP A 60 31.00 14.84 -38.32
C ASP A 60 31.72 13.62 -37.70
N PRO A 61 32.00 12.51 -38.41
CA PRO A 61 31.27 11.26 -38.25
C PRO A 61 32.14 10.04 -37.77
N LEU A 62 31.47 8.91 -37.68
CA LEU A 62 31.94 7.53 -37.37
C LEU A 62 33.25 7.08 -38.03
N PRO A 63 33.92 6.08 -37.43
CA PRO A 63 34.01 4.84 -38.18
C PRO A 63 33.62 3.55 -37.44
N ALA A 64 33.25 2.58 -38.24
CA ALA A 64 32.71 1.28 -37.89
C ALA A 64 33.82 0.25 -37.56
N ALA A 65 33.35 -0.86 -36.99
CA ALA A 65 33.86 -2.24 -37.03
C ALA A 65 34.74 -2.72 -35.87
N GLY A 66 34.24 -3.77 -35.21
CA GLY A 66 34.97 -4.64 -34.30
C GLY A 66 34.04 -5.64 -33.65
N ALA A 67 33.68 -6.73 -34.37
CA ALA A 67 32.92 -7.84 -33.78
C ALA A 67 33.80 -8.58 -32.77
N SER A 68 33.30 -8.80 -31.58
CA SER A 68 33.86 -9.79 -30.65
C SER A 68 32.71 -10.44 -29.89
N THR A 69 32.53 -11.71 -30.18
CA THR A 69 31.66 -12.68 -29.52
C THR A 69 32.09 -12.86 -28.07
N VAL A 70 31.20 -12.50 -27.13
CA VAL A 70 31.32 -12.92 -25.73
C VAL A 70 29.98 -13.52 -25.29
N ALA A 71 30.10 -14.67 -24.62
CA ALA A 71 29.06 -15.59 -24.21
C ALA A 71 27.85 -14.95 -23.52
N ALA A 72 26.68 -15.47 -23.88
CA ALA A 72 25.41 -15.16 -23.26
C ALA A 72 25.41 -15.57 -21.77
N ALA A 73 25.47 -14.59 -20.89
CA ALA A 73 25.02 -14.75 -19.50
C ALA A 73 23.49 -14.66 -19.52
N ALA A 74 22.85 -15.70 -18.99
CA ALA A 74 21.40 -15.77 -18.86
C ALA A 74 20.87 -14.56 -18.09
N GLN A 75 20.11 -13.73 -18.77
CA GLN A 75 19.30 -12.68 -18.14
C GLN A 75 18.18 -13.34 -17.32
N PRO A 76 17.83 -12.82 -16.12
CA PRO A 76 16.66 -13.29 -15.43
C PRO A 76 15.44 -13.02 -16.34
N THR A 77 14.73 -14.09 -16.66
CA THR A 77 13.51 -14.06 -17.46
C THR A 77 12.52 -13.11 -16.82
N ASN A 78 12.28 -12.02 -17.51
CA ASN A 78 11.16 -11.13 -17.25
C ASN A 78 9.90 -12.02 -17.30
N THR A 79 9.33 -12.35 -16.14
CA THR A 79 8.10 -13.14 -16.06
C THR A 79 6.99 -12.25 -16.58
N THR A 80 6.77 -12.28 -17.88
CA THR A 80 5.62 -11.67 -18.53
C THR A 80 4.39 -12.30 -17.87
N ARG A 81 3.59 -11.46 -17.20
CA ARG A 81 2.33 -11.86 -16.59
C ARG A 81 1.48 -12.58 -17.64
N ALA A 82 1.41 -13.89 -17.52
CA ALA A 82 0.63 -14.71 -18.45
C ALA A 82 -0.84 -14.64 -18.03
N THR A 83 -1.69 -14.11 -18.89
CA THR A 83 -3.14 -14.30 -18.83
C THR A 83 -3.47 -15.66 -19.42
N THR A 84 -4.37 -16.40 -18.79
CA THR A 84 -4.91 -17.63 -19.35
C THR A 84 -5.72 -17.32 -20.63
N ALA A 85 -5.95 -18.31 -21.46
CA ALA A 85 -6.75 -18.16 -22.70
C ALA A 85 -8.19 -17.64 -22.46
N ALA A 86 -8.66 -17.65 -21.22
CA ALA A 86 -9.96 -17.14 -20.81
C ALA A 86 -9.90 -15.70 -20.23
N GLY A 87 -8.73 -15.02 -20.27
CA GLY A 87 -8.54 -13.69 -19.69
C GLY A 87 -8.46 -13.64 -18.18
N HIS A 88 -8.30 -14.78 -17.50
CA HIS A 88 -8.11 -14.84 -16.05
C HIS A 88 -6.70 -14.37 -15.66
N PRO A 89 -6.55 -13.70 -14.52
CA PRO A 89 -5.24 -13.28 -14.04
C PRO A 89 -4.36 -14.49 -13.69
N ALA A 90 -3.07 -14.38 -13.96
CA ALA A 90 -2.12 -15.48 -13.82
C ALA A 90 -1.94 -16.01 -12.38
N HIS A 91 -2.34 -15.20 -11.38
CA HIS A 91 -2.18 -15.51 -9.95
C HIS A 91 -3.43 -16.11 -9.30
N VAL A 92 -4.55 -16.13 -9.99
CA VAL A 92 -5.83 -16.62 -9.46
C VAL A 92 -6.19 -17.93 -10.14
N ASN A 93 -6.25 -19.00 -9.35
CA ASN A 93 -6.62 -20.35 -9.84
C ASN A 93 -8.14 -20.47 -10.05
N ASP A 94 -8.93 -19.86 -9.17
CA ASP A 94 -10.39 -19.82 -9.24
C ASP A 94 -10.89 -18.42 -8.86
N PRO A 95 -11.47 -17.67 -9.80
CA PRO A 95 -11.97 -16.32 -9.51
C PRO A 95 -13.19 -16.30 -8.57
N THR A 96 -13.82 -17.45 -8.33
CA THR A 96 -14.95 -17.59 -7.40
C THR A 96 -14.51 -17.92 -5.97
N ASP A 97 -13.23 -18.31 -5.76
CA ASP A 97 -12.65 -18.50 -4.43
C ASP A 97 -12.28 -17.13 -3.85
N LEU A 98 -13.22 -16.52 -3.14
CA LEU A 98 -13.07 -15.22 -2.52
C LEU A 98 -12.47 -15.36 -1.12
N VAL A 99 -11.29 -14.80 -0.88
CA VAL A 99 -10.75 -14.69 0.48
C VAL A 99 -11.37 -13.51 1.22
N LEU A 100 -11.69 -12.42 0.48
CA LEU A 100 -12.34 -11.25 1.04
C LEU A 100 -13.55 -10.89 0.18
N ALA A 101 -14.72 -10.74 0.81
CA ALA A 101 -15.95 -10.28 0.17
C ALA A 101 -16.59 -9.17 0.99
N ILE A 102 -16.87 -8.03 0.36
CA ILE A 102 -17.55 -6.90 0.96
C ILE A 102 -18.95 -6.83 0.39
N ARG A 103 -19.96 -6.66 1.25
CA ARG A 103 -21.38 -6.66 0.85
C ARG A 103 -22.14 -5.53 1.54
N GLY A 104 -22.65 -4.62 0.73
CA GLY A 104 -23.48 -3.50 1.17
C GLY A 104 -22.82 -2.63 2.24
N LEU A 105 -21.50 -2.49 2.21
CA LEU A 105 -20.75 -1.77 3.25
C LEU A 105 -21.07 -0.28 3.20
N ARG A 106 -21.66 0.22 4.29
CA ARG A 106 -21.92 1.66 4.52
C ARG A 106 -21.09 2.16 5.67
N VAL A 107 -20.49 3.33 5.51
CA VAL A 107 -19.68 3.97 6.54
C VAL A 107 -20.05 5.43 6.62
N SER A 108 -20.35 5.92 7.81
CA SER A 108 -20.57 7.33 8.04
C SER A 108 -19.78 7.83 9.25
N PHE A 109 -19.46 9.13 9.26
CA PHE A 109 -18.84 9.83 10.39
C PHE A 109 -19.71 11.03 10.76
N SER A 110 -20.10 11.13 12.02
CA SER A 110 -20.99 12.21 12.52
C SER A 110 -22.26 12.35 11.67
N GLY A 111 -22.78 11.26 11.10
CA GLY A 111 -23.97 11.27 10.24
C GLY A 111 -23.71 11.58 8.77
N ASN A 112 -22.49 11.96 8.38
CA ASN A 112 -22.11 12.12 6.97
C ASN A 112 -21.67 10.78 6.40
N GLU A 113 -22.40 10.25 5.43
CA GLU A 113 -22.11 8.97 4.78
C GLU A 113 -20.98 9.12 3.75
N ILE A 114 -19.98 8.26 3.86
CA ILE A 114 -18.79 8.25 3.00
C ILE A 114 -18.79 7.04 2.04
N LEU A 115 -19.38 5.91 2.47
CA LEU A 115 -19.56 4.72 1.63
C LEU A 115 -21.03 4.36 1.62
N HIS A 116 -21.59 4.17 0.42
CA HIS A 116 -23.04 4.11 0.19
C HIS A 116 -23.56 2.70 -0.13
N GLY A 117 -22.97 1.66 0.45
CA GLY A 117 -23.38 0.28 0.18
C GLY A 117 -22.46 -0.41 -0.82
N VAL A 118 -21.17 -0.38 -0.53
CA VAL A 118 -20.09 -0.89 -1.39
C VAL A 118 -20.08 -2.41 -1.40
N ASP A 119 -20.01 -3.00 -2.61
CA ASP A 119 -19.78 -4.42 -2.86
C ASP A 119 -18.43 -4.59 -3.57
N ILE A 120 -17.54 -5.44 -3.04
CA ILE A 120 -16.23 -5.75 -3.64
C ILE A 120 -15.87 -7.21 -3.41
N ASP A 121 -15.35 -7.84 -4.45
CA ASP A 121 -14.80 -9.20 -4.43
C ASP A 121 -13.29 -9.18 -4.56
N ALA A 122 -12.61 -9.90 -3.67
CA ALA A 122 -11.17 -10.10 -3.73
C ALA A 122 -10.85 -11.60 -3.81
N PRO A 123 -10.61 -12.12 -5.00
CA PRO A 123 -10.23 -13.52 -5.22
C PRO A 123 -8.89 -13.83 -4.55
N ARG A 124 -8.79 -15.07 -4.03
CA ARG A 124 -7.58 -15.56 -3.36
C ARG A 124 -6.37 -15.50 -4.27
N GLY A 125 -5.28 -14.92 -3.76
CA GLY A 125 -4.03 -14.76 -4.49
C GLY A 125 -4.03 -13.63 -5.52
N GLY A 126 -5.16 -12.93 -5.72
CA GLY A 126 -5.26 -11.82 -6.67
C GLY A 126 -4.81 -10.48 -6.10
N VAL A 127 -4.48 -9.57 -7.01
CA VAL A 127 -4.25 -8.15 -6.71
C VAL A 127 -5.48 -7.35 -7.15
N VAL A 128 -6.21 -6.77 -6.19
CA VAL A 128 -7.37 -5.91 -6.43
C VAL A 128 -6.95 -4.44 -6.32
N ALA A 129 -7.00 -3.71 -7.42
CA ALA A 129 -6.67 -2.28 -7.46
C ALA A 129 -7.93 -1.44 -7.25
N LEU A 130 -7.98 -0.67 -6.17
CA LEU A 130 -9.03 0.32 -5.89
C LEU A 130 -8.58 1.67 -6.45
N VAL A 131 -9.30 2.18 -7.45
CA VAL A 131 -8.99 3.44 -8.11
C VAL A 131 -10.15 4.42 -8.01
N GLY A 132 -9.87 5.71 -8.19
CA GLY A 132 -10.87 6.77 -8.14
C GLY A 132 -10.29 8.09 -7.67
N PRO A 133 -11.03 9.20 -7.78
CA PRO A 133 -10.56 10.52 -7.37
C PRO A 133 -10.25 10.61 -5.87
N SER A 134 -9.48 11.63 -5.48
CA SER A 134 -9.19 11.89 -4.08
C SER A 134 -10.48 12.17 -3.30
N GLY A 135 -10.59 11.64 -2.07
CA GLY A 135 -11.76 11.84 -1.22
C GLY A 135 -12.96 10.94 -1.51
N CYS A 136 -12.96 10.07 -2.54
CA CYS A 136 -14.09 9.21 -2.87
C CYS A 136 -14.32 8.01 -1.92
N GLY A 137 -13.56 7.87 -0.82
CA GLY A 137 -13.78 6.85 0.20
C GLY A 137 -12.83 5.65 0.19
N LYS A 138 -11.82 5.55 -0.72
CA LYS A 138 -10.90 4.40 -0.84
C LYS A 138 -10.17 4.03 0.46
N THR A 139 -9.57 5.00 1.13
CA THR A 139 -8.88 4.80 2.43
C THR A 139 -9.85 4.40 3.52
N THR A 140 -11.06 4.97 3.53
CA THR A 140 -12.14 4.60 4.47
C THR A 140 -12.53 3.13 4.26
N LEU A 141 -12.67 2.70 3.02
CA LEU A 141 -12.95 1.32 2.67
C LEU A 141 -11.83 0.38 3.17
N LEU A 142 -10.56 0.66 2.86
CA LEU A 142 -9.44 -0.14 3.35
C LEU A 142 -9.42 -0.25 4.88
N ARG A 143 -9.59 0.88 5.58
CA ARG A 143 -9.60 0.93 7.06
C ARG A 143 -10.78 0.17 7.65
N SER A 144 -11.88 0.08 6.94
CA SER A 144 -13.04 -0.71 7.38
C SER A 144 -12.78 -2.21 7.28
N VAL A 145 -12.04 -2.67 6.27
CA VAL A 145 -11.70 -4.08 6.07
C VAL A 145 -10.89 -4.68 7.24
N ASN A 146 -10.05 -3.90 7.93
CA ASN A 146 -9.33 -4.38 9.12
C ASN A 146 -9.83 -3.75 10.43
N ARG A 147 -11.04 -3.16 10.40
CA ARG A 147 -11.73 -2.56 11.54
C ARG A 147 -10.95 -1.41 12.22
N LEU A 148 -10.14 -0.67 11.45
CA LEU A 148 -9.50 0.55 11.93
C LEU A 148 -10.47 1.74 11.95
N THR A 149 -11.51 1.74 11.11
CA THR A 149 -12.53 2.79 11.07
C THR A 149 -13.28 2.92 12.41
N GLU A 150 -13.45 1.82 13.16
CA GLU A 150 -14.08 1.82 14.49
C GLU A 150 -13.29 2.57 15.57
N LEU A 151 -12.02 2.91 15.31
CA LEU A 151 -11.24 3.75 16.23
C LEU A 151 -11.71 5.21 16.24
N ALA A 152 -12.43 5.64 15.21
CA ALA A 152 -13.07 6.95 15.18
C ALA A 152 -14.39 6.89 15.97
N PRO A 153 -14.57 7.65 17.07
CA PRO A 153 -15.77 7.56 17.93
C PRO A 153 -17.09 7.90 17.23
N THR A 154 -17.00 8.63 16.12
CA THR A 154 -18.17 9.08 15.34
C THR A 154 -18.51 8.15 14.18
N ALA A 155 -17.73 7.08 14.00
CA ALA A 155 -17.96 6.13 12.90
C ALA A 155 -19.19 5.26 13.17
N SER A 156 -20.02 5.11 12.15
CA SER A 156 -21.09 4.13 12.09
C SER A 156 -20.88 3.25 10.86
N ILE A 157 -20.87 1.94 11.04
CA ILE A 157 -20.57 0.96 10.00
C ILE A 157 -21.72 -0.04 9.95
N THR A 158 -22.24 -0.30 8.74
CA THR A 158 -23.24 -1.32 8.47
C THR A 158 -22.88 -2.09 7.20
N GLY A 159 -23.52 -3.23 6.96
CA GLY A 159 -23.14 -4.17 5.89
C GLY A 159 -22.20 -5.25 6.41
N GLU A 160 -21.58 -5.98 5.52
CA GLU A 160 -20.74 -7.13 5.86
C GLU A 160 -19.38 -7.06 5.17
N VAL A 161 -18.35 -7.47 5.89
CA VAL A 161 -17.04 -7.76 5.34
C VAL A 161 -16.69 -9.18 5.76
N GLN A 162 -16.58 -10.07 4.78
CA GLN A 162 -16.34 -11.48 5.01
C GLN A 162 -14.88 -11.82 4.71
N LEU A 163 -14.21 -12.46 5.66
CA LEU A 163 -12.89 -13.07 5.48
C LEU A 163 -13.10 -14.60 5.55
N ASP A 164 -12.85 -15.32 4.46
CA ASP A 164 -13.16 -16.74 4.32
C ASP A 164 -14.61 -17.07 4.73
N GLY A 165 -15.58 -16.29 4.25
CA GLY A 165 -17.00 -16.46 4.52
C GLY A 165 -17.45 -16.09 5.94
N SER A 166 -16.55 -15.63 6.82
CA SER A 166 -16.89 -15.20 8.17
C SER A 166 -16.93 -13.67 8.25
N ASN A 167 -18.05 -13.10 8.72
CA ASN A 167 -18.16 -11.64 8.85
C ASN A 167 -17.25 -11.12 9.96
N ILE A 168 -16.34 -10.23 9.60
CA ILE A 168 -15.37 -9.65 10.55
C ILE A 168 -16.01 -8.75 11.62
N TYR A 169 -17.26 -8.30 11.39
CA TYR A 169 -18.02 -7.46 12.33
C TYR A 169 -18.89 -8.27 13.30
N ASP A 170 -18.85 -9.60 13.25
CA ASP A 170 -19.57 -10.43 14.19
C ASP A 170 -19.12 -10.22 15.62
N ARG A 171 -20.08 -10.36 16.57
CA ARG A 171 -19.79 -10.25 18.01
C ARG A 171 -18.81 -11.34 18.42
N GLY A 172 -17.72 -10.94 19.08
CA GLY A 172 -16.71 -11.89 19.58
C GLY A 172 -15.53 -12.11 18.61
N THR A 173 -15.50 -11.43 17.46
CA THR A 173 -14.32 -11.43 16.59
C THR A 173 -13.09 -10.96 17.34
N ASP A 174 -12.04 -11.79 17.40
CA ASP A 174 -10.75 -11.41 17.97
C ASP A 174 -10.03 -10.46 17.00
N LEU A 175 -9.95 -9.18 17.39
CA LEU A 175 -9.32 -8.13 16.57
C LEU A 175 -7.82 -8.35 16.38
N ASN A 176 -7.12 -8.97 17.34
CA ASN A 176 -5.70 -9.25 17.19
C ASN A 176 -5.48 -10.34 16.13
N LEU A 177 -6.30 -11.39 16.19
CA LEU A 177 -6.27 -12.46 15.19
C LEU A 177 -6.66 -11.91 13.81
N LEU A 178 -7.73 -11.12 13.72
CA LEU A 178 -8.18 -10.49 12.47
C LEU A 178 -7.05 -9.66 11.84
N ARG A 179 -6.43 -8.75 12.60
CA ARG A 179 -5.37 -7.86 12.11
C ARG A 179 -4.04 -8.57 11.82
N ARG A 180 -3.88 -9.79 12.27
CA ARG A 180 -2.80 -10.69 11.82
C ARG A 180 -3.11 -11.27 10.45
N ARG A 181 -4.35 -11.71 10.22
CA ARG A 181 -4.79 -12.26 8.93
C ARG A 181 -4.92 -11.19 7.85
N ILE A 182 -5.33 -9.96 8.23
CA ILE A 182 -5.45 -8.80 7.33
C ILE A 182 -4.44 -7.75 7.76
N GLY A 183 -3.27 -7.76 7.12
CA GLY A 183 -2.21 -6.78 7.34
C GLY A 183 -2.49 -5.45 6.62
N MET A 184 -1.91 -4.34 7.10
CA MET A 184 -2.03 -3.04 6.46
C MET A 184 -0.69 -2.34 6.31
N VAL A 185 -0.47 -1.79 5.11
CA VAL A 185 0.65 -0.93 4.76
C VAL A 185 0.10 0.46 4.47
N PHE A 186 0.58 1.46 5.20
CA PHE A 186 0.08 2.83 5.13
C PHE A 186 0.78 3.64 4.03
N GLN A 187 0.17 4.74 3.63
CA GLN A 187 0.67 5.66 2.62
C GLN A 187 2.04 6.22 2.98
N GLN A 188 2.20 6.67 4.22
CA GLN A 188 3.51 7.09 4.73
C GLN A 188 4.17 5.91 5.45
N PRO A 189 5.45 5.62 5.14
CA PRO A 189 6.21 4.63 5.90
C PRO A 189 6.21 4.96 7.38
N ASN A 190 5.90 3.98 8.22
CA ASN A 190 5.82 4.14 9.66
C ASN A 190 6.60 3.02 10.41
N PRO A 191 7.91 2.87 10.13
CA PRO A 191 8.70 1.93 10.90
C PRO A 191 8.72 2.35 12.38
N PHE A 192 8.76 1.37 13.28
CA PHE A 192 8.93 1.66 14.71
C PHE A 192 10.32 2.28 14.98
N PRO A 193 10.47 3.16 15.97
CA PRO A 193 11.74 3.78 16.35
C PRO A 193 12.67 2.77 17.07
N MET A 194 12.95 1.67 16.42
CA MET A 194 13.79 0.57 16.87
C MET A 194 14.67 0.06 15.72
N THR A 195 15.43 -1.01 15.94
CA THR A 195 16.31 -1.57 14.92
C THR A 195 15.54 -2.17 13.75
N ILE A 196 16.20 -2.37 12.60
CA ILE A 196 15.63 -3.07 11.45
C ILE A 196 15.19 -4.47 11.87
N PHE A 197 16.07 -5.19 12.59
CA PHE A 197 15.76 -6.52 13.11
C PHE A 197 14.50 -6.51 13.97
N ASP A 198 14.42 -5.59 14.93
CA ASP A 198 13.31 -5.56 15.88
C ASP A 198 11.99 -5.16 15.25
N ASN A 199 11.99 -4.33 14.20
CA ASN A 199 10.79 -4.05 13.41
C ASN A 199 10.17 -5.32 12.83
N VAL A 200 10.98 -6.20 12.23
CA VAL A 200 10.50 -7.46 11.64
C VAL A 200 10.17 -8.49 12.73
N ALA A 201 11.06 -8.63 13.72
CA ALA A 201 10.91 -9.58 14.81
C ALA A 201 9.72 -9.27 15.74
N PHE A 202 9.21 -8.03 15.70
CA PHE A 202 8.11 -7.59 16.58
C PHE A 202 6.89 -8.51 16.48
N ALA A 203 6.36 -8.71 15.28
CA ALA A 203 5.20 -9.57 15.07
C ALA A 203 5.46 -11.02 15.49
N MET A 204 6.65 -11.53 15.24
CA MET A 204 7.05 -12.90 15.61
C MET A 204 7.11 -13.07 17.13
N ARG A 205 7.60 -12.06 17.87
CA ARG A 205 7.64 -12.07 19.32
C ARG A 205 6.26 -11.98 19.96
N GLU A 206 5.38 -11.15 19.41
CA GLU A 206 3.99 -11.03 19.89
C GLU A 206 3.17 -12.31 19.72
N GLN A 207 3.55 -13.15 18.76
CA GLN A 207 2.89 -14.42 18.49
C GLN A 207 3.47 -15.59 19.30
N ALA A 208 4.68 -15.44 19.81
CA ALA A 208 5.36 -16.51 20.52
C ALA A 208 4.81 -16.69 21.94
N LYS A 209 4.64 -17.96 22.37
CA LYS A 209 4.25 -18.29 23.76
C LYS A 209 5.32 -17.94 24.79
N SER A 210 6.58 -17.93 24.36
CA SER A 210 7.75 -17.52 25.17
C SER A 210 8.63 -16.61 24.35
N ARG A 211 9.37 -15.69 25.00
CA ARG A 211 10.23 -14.74 24.30
C ARG A 211 11.35 -15.46 23.54
N PRO A 212 11.33 -15.50 22.19
CA PRO A 212 12.34 -16.18 21.41
C PRO A 212 13.67 -15.39 21.43
N SER A 213 14.79 -16.10 21.35
CA SER A 213 16.11 -15.47 21.25
C SER A 213 16.30 -14.81 19.88
N ARG A 214 17.22 -13.82 19.81
CA ARG A 214 17.57 -13.20 18.53
C ARG A 214 18.07 -14.23 17.50
N SER A 215 18.92 -15.15 17.94
CA SER A 215 19.48 -16.19 17.07
C SER A 215 18.42 -17.13 16.50
N SER A 216 17.35 -17.43 17.27
CA SER A 216 16.26 -18.26 16.78
C SER A 216 15.33 -17.55 15.78
N LEU A 217 15.25 -16.21 15.86
CA LEU A 217 14.43 -15.40 14.95
C LEU A 217 15.18 -15.02 13.67
N LEU A 218 16.51 -15.00 13.67
CA LEU A 218 17.31 -14.50 12.56
C LEU A 218 16.97 -15.15 11.21
N PRO A 219 16.80 -16.48 11.09
CA PRO A 219 16.43 -17.09 9.82
C PRO A 219 15.08 -16.63 9.28
N ALA A 220 14.08 -16.44 10.16
CA ALA A 220 12.76 -15.96 9.79
C ALA A 220 12.77 -14.46 9.41
N VAL A 221 13.59 -13.66 10.11
CA VAL A 221 13.81 -12.24 9.77
C VAL A 221 14.48 -12.11 8.42
N GLU A 222 15.49 -12.94 8.13
CA GLU A 222 16.16 -13.00 6.84
C GLU A 222 15.15 -13.33 5.71
N ASP A 223 14.39 -14.42 5.85
CA ASP A 223 13.37 -14.83 4.87
C ASP A 223 12.41 -13.69 4.53
N VAL A 224 11.87 -13.05 5.55
CA VAL A 224 10.90 -11.95 5.35
C VAL A 224 11.55 -10.72 4.71
N LEU A 225 12.79 -10.37 5.07
CA LEU A 225 13.53 -9.28 4.44
C LEU A 225 13.91 -9.60 2.99
N GLN A 226 14.23 -10.86 2.68
CA GLN A 226 14.44 -11.32 1.29
C GLN A 226 13.15 -11.19 0.47
N ARG A 227 12.04 -11.68 1.00
CA ARG A 227 10.72 -11.55 0.37
C ARG A 227 10.30 -10.10 0.16
N ALA A 228 10.70 -9.17 1.03
CA ALA A 228 10.48 -7.74 0.88
C ALA A 228 11.52 -7.04 -0.02
N GLY A 229 12.46 -7.77 -0.62
CA GLY A 229 13.51 -7.23 -1.47
C GLY A 229 14.44 -6.23 -0.75
N LEU A 230 14.61 -6.39 0.58
CA LEU A 230 15.38 -5.46 1.40
C LEU A 230 16.66 -6.08 1.98
N TRP A 231 16.76 -7.42 2.04
CA TRP A 231 17.85 -8.14 2.71
C TRP A 231 19.24 -7.69 2.29
N ASP A 232 19.53 -7.68 1.00
CA ASP A 232 20.87 -7.35 0.49
C ASP A 232 21.33 -5.92 0.82
N GLU A 233 20.39 -5.02 1.09
CA GLU A 233 20.68 -3.64 1.45
C GLU A 233 20.93 -3.45 2.96
N VAL A 234 20.48 -4.39 3.81
CA VAL A 234 20.48 -4.20 5.27
C VAL A 234 21.15 -5.31 6.07
N LYS A 235 21.47 -6.46 5.46
CA LYS A 235 21.97 -7.68 6.13
C LYS A 235 23.18 -7.45 7.04
N ASP A 236 24.07 -6.53 6.66
CA ASP A 236 25.29 -6.21 7.41
C ASP A 236 25.05 -5.21 8.56
N ASN A 237 23.83 -4.64 8.66
CA ASN A 237 23.49 -3.57 9.61
C ASN A 237 22.09 -3.70 10.18
N LEU A 238 21.66 -4.90 10.59
CA LEU A 238 20.32 -5.15 11.13
C LEU A 238 20.03 -4.41 12.44
N ASP A 239 21.08 -3.99 13.16
CA ASP A 239 20.99 -3.21 14.40
C ASP A 239 20.86 -1.70 14.16
N ARG A 240 20.91 -1.25 12.91
CA ARG A 240 20.70 0.14 12.53
C ARG A 240 19.27 0.56 12.84
N ASN A 241 19.10 1.80 13.33
CA ASN A 241 17.76 2.37 13.54
C ASN A 241 16.99 2.44 12.22
N ALA A 242 15.77 1.90 12.20
CA ALA A 242 14.92 1.85 11.02
C ALA A 242 14.56 3.24 10.45
N LEU A 243 14.47 4.27 11.31
CA LEU A 243 14.20 5.65 10.88
C LEU A 243 15.32 6.26 10.04
N SER A 244 16.54 5.69 10.07
CA SER A 244 17.68 6.16 9.27
C SER A 244 17.71 5.58 7.85
N LEU A 245 16.77 4.73 7.49
CA LEU A 245 16.61 4.18 6.14
C LEU A 245 16.02 5.23 5.18
N SER A 246 16.25 5.07 3.88
CA SER A 246 15.55 5.87 2.86
C SER A 246 14.05 5.59 2.86
N GLY A 247 13.21 6.49 2.33
CA GLY A 247 11.76 6.32 2.30
C GLY A 247 11.33 4.99 1.64
N GLY A 248 11.93 4.62 0.51
CA GLY A 248 11.67 3.35 -0.15
C GLY A 248 12.12 2.12 0.65
N GLN A 249 13.24 2.23 1.38
CA GLN A 249 13.69 1.17 2.31
C GLN A 249 12.75 1.06 3.52
N GLN A 250 12.30 2.19 4.08
CA GLN A 250 11.33 2.22 5.17
C GLN A 250 10.01 1.58 4.76
N GLN A 251 9.52 1.86 3.54
CA GLN A 251 8.29 1.26 3.04
C GLN A 251 8.42 -0.26 2.86
N ARG A 252 9.53 -0.73 2.29
CA ARG A 252 9.80 -2.18 2.19
C ARG A 252 9.97 -2.82 3.57
N LEU A 253 10.53 -2.13 4.54
CA LEU A 253 10.58 -2.60 5.93
C LEU A 253 9.18 -2.71 6.55
N CYS A 254 8.28 -1.76 6.29
CA CYS A 254 6.89 -1.84 6.74
C CYS A 254 6.16 -3.02 6.09
N ILE A 255 6.41 -3.28 4.80
CA ILE A 255 5.91 -4.48 4.12
C ILE A 255 6.47 -5.75 4.77
N ALA A 256 7.81 -5.81 5.02
CA ALA A 256 8.45 -6.93 5.71
C ALA A 256 7.82 -7.17 7.09
N ARG A 257 7.63 -6.13 7.89
CA ARG A 257 6.96 -6.21 9.18
C ARG A 257 5.54 -6.79 9.08
N THR A 258 4.80 -6.41 8.04
CA THR A 258 3.46 -6.94 7.78
C THR A 258 3.52 -8.42 7.38
N LEU A 259 4.44 -8.81 6.50
CA LEU A 259 4.67 -10.20 6.10
C LEU A 259 5.07 -11.10 7.26
N ALA A 260 5.81 -10.58 8.25
CA ALA A 260 6.22 -11.32 9.46
C ALA A 260 5.05 -11.80 10.32
N ALA A 261 3.86 -11.24 10.14
CA ALA A 261 2.63 -11.69 10.80
C ALA A 261 1.97 -12.88 10.07
N HIS A 262 2.47 -13.28 8.89
CA HIS A 262 1.88 -14.29 8.00
C HIS A 262 0.42 -13.99 7.63
N PRO A 263 0.14 -12.81 7.03
CA PRO A 263 -1.21 -12.44 6.65
C PRO A 263 -1.70 -13.26 5.46
N GLU A 264 -3.02 -13.34 5.30
CA GLU A 264 -3.71 -13.90 4.12
C GLU A 264 -4.05 -12.78 3.13
N VAL A 265 -4.34 -11.59 3.67
CA VAL A 265 -4.65 -10.38 2.90
C VAL A 265 -3.75 -9.24 3.34
N ILE A 266 -3.20 -8.50 2.38
CA ILE A 266 -2.49 -7.24 2.64
C ILE A 266 -3.25 -6.09 2.00
N LEU A 267 -3.61 -5.12 2.82
CA LEU A 267 -4.19 -3.85 2.40
C LEU A 267 -3.06 -2.83 2.23
N MET A 268 -3.00 -2.15 1.08
CA MET A 268 -1.98 -1.15 0.78
C MET A 268 -2.65 0.18 0.41
N ASP A 269 -2.47 1.19 1.26
CA ASP A 269 -3.01 2.53 1.03
C ASP A 269 -1.95 3.40 0.37
N GLU A 270 -2.02 3.60 -0.94
CA GLU A 270 -1.10 4.40 -1.75
C GLU A 270 0.41 4.17 -1.46
N PRO A 271 0.91 2.93 -1.45
CA PRO A 271 2.21 2.59 -0.89
C PRO A 271 3.41 3.20 -1.63
N CYS A 272 3.19 3.82 -2.79
CA CYS A 272 4.22 4.40 -3.65
C CYS A 272 4.12 5.92 -3.81
N SER A 273 3.12 6.59 -3.22
CA SER A 273 2.80 8.00 -3.50
C SER A 273 3.93 8.99 -3.15
N ALA A 274 4.76 8.68 -2.15
CA ALA A 274 5.84 9.53 -1.67
C ALA A 274 7.24 9.03 -2.11
N LEU A 275 7.32 8.12 -3.08
CA LEU A 275 8.56 7.43 -3.43
C LEU A 275 9.09 7.86 -4.81
N ASP A 276 10.40 7.76 -4.96
CA ASP A 276 11.05 7.92 -6.25
C ASP A 276 10.71 6.78 -7.23
N PRO A 277 10.90 6.97 -8.56
CA PRO A 277 10.51 5.97 -9.56
C PRO A 277 11.18 4.62 -9.40
N ARG A 278 12.43 4.55 -8.90
CA ARG A 278 13.15 3.27 -8.70
C ARG A 278 12.57 2.51 -7.51
N SER A 279 12.30 3.22 -6.42
CA SER A 279 11.64 2.64 -5.23
C SER A 279 10.22 2.17 -5.56
N THR A 280 9.48 2.94 -6.37
CA THR A 280 8.15 2.56 -6.86
C THR A 280 8.22 1.26 -7.67
N ALA A 281 9.11 1.16 -8.65
CA ALA A 281 9.26 -0.05 -9.47
C ALA A 281 9.57 -1.29 -8.61
N ARG A 282 10.45 -1.16 -7.61
CA ARG A 282 10.75 -2.27 -6.68
C ARG A 282 9.54 -2.73 -5.86
N ILE A 283 8.68 -1.80 -5.44
CA ILE A 283 7.46 -2.15 -4.71
C ILE A 283 6.44 -2.80 -5.65
N GLU A 284 6.31 -2.33 -6.89
CA GLU A 284 5.45 -2.97 -7.89
C GLU A 284 5.91 -4.42 -8.19
N GLU A 285 7.21 -4.63 -8.39
CA GLU A 285 7.80 -5.97 -8.56
C GLU A 285 7.50 -6.86 -7.33
N LEU A 286 7.66 -6.30 -6.13
CA LEU A 286 7.36 -7.00 -4.89
C LEU A 286 5.88 -7.41 -4.80
N ILE A 287 4.95 -6.53 -5.14
CA ILE A 287 3.51 -6.82 -5.15
C ILE A 287 3.21 -8.00 -6.09
N VAL A 288 3.77 -7.97 -7.30
CA VAL A 288 3.61 -9.05 -8.29
C VAL A 288 4.21 -10.37 -7.79
N GLN A 289 5.36 -10.34 -7.10
CA GLN A 289 5.98 -11.54 -6.52
C GLN A 289 5.19 -12.14 -5.35
N LEU A 290 4.53 -11.31 -4.56
CA LEU A 290 3.70 -11.74 -3.43
C LEU A 290 2.33 -12.27 -3.88
N ALA A 291 1.82 -11.80 -5.02
CA ALA A 291 0.59 -12.29 -5.61
C ALA A 291 0.65 -13.81 -5.87
N GLY A 292 -0.47 -14.49 -5.79
CA GLY A 292 -0.57 -15.96 -5.82
C GLY A 292 -0.42 -16.59 -4.43
N SER A 293 0.51 -16.11 -3.60
CA SER A 293 0.67 -16.56 -2.22
C SER A 293 -0.13 -15.74 -1.22
N LEU A 294 -0.45 -14.50 -1.57
CA LEU A 294 -1.21 -13.53 -0.77
C LEU A 294 -2.23 -12.82 -1.65
N THR A 295 -3.37 -12.45 -1.06
CA THR A 295 -4.30 -11.51 -1.70
C THR A 295 -3.91 -10.09 -1.33
N ILE A 296 -3.86 -9.19 -2.30
CA ILE A 296 -3.47 -7.80 -2.09
C ILE A 296 -4.61 -6.88 -2.55
N VAL A 297 -5.04 -5.99 -1.66
CA VAL A 297 -5.96 -4.90 -2.01
C VAL A 297 -5.18 -3.60 -1.94
N ILE A 298 -4.98 -2.96 -3.08
CA ILE A 298 -4.17 -1.75 -3.17
C ILE A 298 -5.01 -0.55 -3.61
N VAL A 299 -4.94 0.53 -2.85
CA VAL A 299 -5.41 1.85 -3.27
C VAL A 299 -4.30 2.57 -4.00
N THR A 300 -4.59 3.13 -5.16
CA THR A 300 -3.68 4.01 -5.89
C THR A 300 -4.46 5.01 -6.73
N HIS A 301 -3.93 6.23 -6.84
CA HIS A 301 -4.40 7.23 -7.80
C HIS A 301 -3.64 7.14 -9.15
N ASN A 302 -2.62 6.29 -9.25
CA ASN A 302 -1.84 6.10 -10.47
C ASN A 302 -2.42 4.95 -11.31
N LEU A 303 -3.20 5.29 -12.34
CA LEU A 303 -3.82 4.32 -13.26
C LEU A 303 -2.79 3.44 -13.97
N ALA A 304 -1.63 3.98 -14.34
CA ALA A 304 -0.60 3.20 -14.98
C ALA A 304 -0.01 2.13 -14.03
N GLN A 305 0.09 2.44 -12.73
CA GLN A 305 0.46 1.47 -11.70
C GLN A 305 -0.64 0.41 -11.56
N ALA A 306 -1.91 0.82 -11.40
CA ALA A 306 -3.03 -0.10 -11.28
C ALA A 306 -3.11 -1.09 -12.45
N LYS A 307 -2.89 -0.61 -13.69
CA LYS A 307 -2.83 -1.45 -14.90
C LYS A 307 -1.69 -2.47 -14.88
N ARG A 308 -0.51 -2.10 -14.34
CA ARG A 308 0.66 -3.01 -14.33
C ARG A 308 0.54 -4.14 -13.31
N ILE A 309 -0.04 -3.84 -12.14
CA ILE A 309 -0.03 -4.78 -11.01
C ILE A 309 -1.39 -5.42 -10.69
N GLY A 310 -2.52 -4.78 -11.07
CA GLY A 310 -3.88 -5.25 -10.75
C GLY A 310 -4.29 -6.47 -11.60
N ASP A 311 -4.83 -7.52 -10.97
CA ASP A 311 -5.55 -8.61 -11.62
C ASP A 311 -7.01 -8.22 -11.79
N TYR A 312 -7.54 -7.57 -10.76
CA TYR A 312 -8.88 -6.99 -10.70
C TYR A 312 -8.79 -5.51 -10.40
N ALA A 313 -9.82 -4.77 -10.78
CA ALA A 313 -9.96 -3.36 -10.46
C ALA A 313 -11.37 -3.05 -9.98
N ALA A 314 -11.49 -2.08 -9.07
CA ALA A 314 -12.77 -1.47 -8.71
C ALA A 314 -12.61 0.06 -8.76
N TYR A 315 -13.48 0.70 -9.53
CA TYR A 315 -13.55 2.15 -9.64
C TYR A 315 -14.57 2.70 -8.64
N LEU A 316 -14.08 3.52 -7.71
CA LEU A 316 -14.88 4.21 -6.71
C LEU A 316 -15.09 5.67 -7.12
N LEU A 317 -16.34 6.15 -6.99
CA LEU A 317 -16.71 7.55 -7.19
C LEU A 317 -17.74 7.94 -6.14
N ASN A 318 -17.46 9.00 -5.37
CA ASN A 318 -18.37 9.57 -4.36
C ASN A 318 -18.99 8.53 -3.41
N GLY A 319 -18.20 7.56 -2.95
CA GLY A 319 -18.66 6.54 -2.00
C GLY A 319 -19.31 5.31 -2.60
N ASP A 320 -19.49 5.27 -3.92
CA ASP A 320 -20.07 4.14 -4.66
C ASP A 320 -19.02 3.40 -5.48
N VAL A 321 -19.15 2.08 -5.61
CA VAL A 321 -18.43 1.30 -6.62
C VAL A 321 -19.22 1.38 -7.94
N ILE A 322 -18.64 2.05 -8.90
CA ILE A 322 -19.26 2.27 -10.21
C ILE A 322 -19.06 1.06 -11.12
N GLU A 323 -17.86 0.52 -11.13
CA GLU A 323 -17.49 -0.62 -11.96
C GLU A 323 -16.42 -1.46 -11.27
N GLN A 324 -16.53 -2.79 -11.37
CA GLN A 324 -15.50 -3.72 -10.92
C GLN A 324 -15.42 -4.93 -11.85
N GLY A 325 -14.23 -5.53 -11.91
CA GLY A 325 -14.00 -6.71 -12.74
C GLY A 325 -12.52 -6.96 -12.98
N LEU A 326 -12.22 -7.71 -14.03
CA LEU A 326 -10.83 -7.88 -14.48
C LEU A 326 -10.20 -6.52 -14.77
N ALA A 327 -8.99 -6.29 -14.29
CA ALA A 327 -8.31 -5.00 -14.47
C ALA A 327 -8.19 -4.61 -15.94
N GLN A 328 -7.95 -5.58 -16.83
CA GLN A 328 -7.91 -5.33 -18.26
C GLN A 328 -9.23 -4.77 -18.77
N GLN A 329 -10.36 -5.38 -18.38
CA GLN A 329 -11.69 -4.92 -18.81
C GLN A 329 -11.99 -3.51 -18.28
N VAL A 330 -11.82 -3.29 -16.98
CA VAL A 330 -12.12 -1.99 -16.33
C VAL A 330 -11.26 -0.85 -16.90
N PHE A 331 -10.01 -1.13 -17.30
CA PHE A 331 -9.10 -0.09 -17.76
C PHE A 331 -9.00 0.06 -19.30
N GLU A 332 -9.39 -0.96 -20.09
CA GLU A 332 -9.25 -0.93 -21.56
C GLU A 332 -10.59 -0.88 -22.30
N ASP A 333 -11.62 -1.54 -21.74
CA ASP A 333 -12.96 -1.58 -22.31
C ASP A 333 -14.04 -1.43 -21.22
N PRO A 334 -14.04 -0.30 -20.46
CA PRO A 334 -15.01 -0.07 -19.39
C PRO A 334 -16.44 0.03 -19.94
N THR A 335 -17.38 -0.56 -19.19
CA THR A 335 -18.81 -0.56 -19.53
C THR A 335 -19.49 0.74 -19.12
N GLU A 336 -19.04 1.35 -18.01
CA GLU A 336 -19.61 2.56 -17.47
C GLU A 336 -18.97 3.83 -18.07
N GLN A 337 -19.80 4.84 -18.40
CA GLN A 337 -19.31 6.08 -19.00
C GLN A 337 -18.37 6.82 -18.05
N SER A 338 -18.69 6.89 -16.76
CA SER A 338 -17.87 7.55 -15.75
C SER A 338 -16.49 6.87 -15.56
N THR A 339 -16.42 5.53 -15.74
CA THR A 339 -15.15 4.80 -15.76
C THR A 339 -14.34 5.15 -17.00
N ARG A 340 -14.98 5.23 -18.18
CA ARG A 340 -14.31 5.67 -19.44
C ARG A 340 -13.72 7.06 -19.31
N ASP A 341 -14.50 8.00 -18.75
CA ASP A 341 -14.06 9.38 -18.56
C ASP A 341 -12.87 9.45 -17.57
N PHE A 342 -12.92 8.67 -16.48
CA PHE A 342 -11.84 8.59 -15.52
C PHE A 342 -10.56 7.99 -16.11
N VAL A 343 -10.65 6.87 -16.82
CA VAL A 343 -9.49 6.18 -17.41
C VAL A 343 -8.86 6.99 -18.54
N SER A 344 -9.65 7.76 -19.30
CA SER A 344 -9.16 8.64 -20.38
C SER A 344 -8.58 9.97 -19.86
N GLY A 345 -8.66 10.24 -18.55
CA GLY A 345 -8.19 11.50 -17.96
C GLY A 345 -9.08 12.70 -18.23
N MET A 346 -10.33 12.47 -18.65
CA MET A 346 -11.32 13.54 -18.87
C MET A 346 -12.02 13.99 -17.57
N PHE A 347 -11.66 13.42 -16.45
CA PHE A 347 -12.09 13.83 -15.11
C PHE A 347 -11.18 14.98 -14.63
N GLY A 348 -11.68 16.22 -14.73
CA GLY A 348 -11.05 17.42 -14.21
C GLY A 348 -12.11 18.41 -13.75
#